data_f23eb2026e0ada9f220466c7c22aa059
#
_entry.id   f23eb2026e0ada9f220466c7c22aa059
#
_cell.length_a   1.000
_cell.length_b   1.000
_cell.length_c   1.000
_cell.angle_alpha   90.00
_cell.angle_beta   90.00
_cell.angle_gamma   90.00
#
_symmetry.space_group_name_H-M   'P 1'
#
loop_
_entity.id
_entity.type
_entity.pdbx_description
1 polymer ?
#
loop_
_entity_poly.entity_id
_entity_poly.type
_entity_poly.pdbx_seq_one_letter_code
_entity_poly.pdbx_strand_id
1 'polypeptide(L)'
;MVSKILFGKKISWLLTIFVLWVIVFVLQKPFFLLFTGEGLSSLYAVLWHGLPLDLSLAGYMTAVPGLLLLLGSLPFHCVHTPFVKRVVSSSYQCWMVLAAVLVSLSFVANIALYPYWQFPLDATPLFYIASSPKDAIASVSYWQLLLGLVAVIGISFLIYSLFKTIGRRFSTTLCQPVSTLPWLFLLVFVAALFLPIRGGWSTSTMNTGKAYFSNHQRLNHAAVNPLFSFMESVTHQEDFSSMYRLMDEQQAHRLVSTMLSSKSEADSTVSSSFLTVQRPDIYLIVLESFSDTLMSVANVTPGLNHLKKEGVYFSNFYANSFRTDRGLLSILYGYPAPATVSLMKYPKKTAALTSMPQLLKQAGWDLQYYYGGDADFTNMRSFLINQGFLQIVEDVDFPVSQRISKWGVPDHLLFQRVKKDLRQTKTSTPILRVIQTSSSHEPFDVPFYRLNDKVLNAFAYTDSCVTDFLKCLRSSPQWNRSLVILLPDHLGAWPLDIDNFSFARYHIPMIWTGGAVRQPQKVDTFASQQDLAATLLGSLGIAHVALPFSKDMFNPAAPHFAFFMMNDGFGLMDAHHGVTYDFKRQQIVHAFGDKQQQYVQAGKAYTQTIFNDIATR
;
A
#
# COMPACT_ATOMS: atom_id res chain seq x y z
N MET A 1 -15.77 5.21 -49.80
CA MET A 1 -15.90 3.80 -49.38
C MET A 1 -14.53 3.19 -49.00
N VAL A 2 -13.51 3.30 -49.84
CA VAL A 2 -12.15 2.74 -49.60
C VAL A 2 -11.50 3.22 -48.29
N SER A 3 -11.60 4.51 -47.96
CA SER A 3 -11.02 5.08 -46.72
C SER A 3 -11.66 4.52 -45.44
N LYS A 4 -12.98 4.26 -45.44
CA LYS A 4 -13.67 3.65 -44.28
C LYS A 4 -13.27 2.19 -44.08
N ILE A 5 -13.09 1.43 -45.15
CA ILE A 5 -12.66 0.03 -45.11
C ILE A 5 -11.22 -0.05 -44.58
N LEU A 6 -10.34 0.84 -45.06
CA LEU A 6 -8.94 0.90 -44.61
C LEU A 6 -8.81 1.28 -43.14
N PHE A 7 -9.60 2.24 -42.68
CA PHE A 7 -9.66 2.64 -41.28
C PHE A 7 -10.11 1.49 -40.38
N GLY A 8 -11.17 0.78 -40.73
CA GLY A 8 -11.64 -0.41 -40.00
C GLY A 8 -10.57 -1.51 -39.89
N LYS A 9 -9.81 -1.75 -40.97
CA LYS A 9 -8.68 -2.71 -40.95
C LYS A 9 -7.56 -2.28 -40.00
N LYS A 10 -7.26 -1.00 -39.89
CA LYS A 10 -6.22 -0.47 -38.98
C LYS A 10 -6.62 -0.64 -37.51
N ILE A 11 -7.85 -0.34 -37.16
CA ILE A 11 -8.40 -0.59 -35.81
C ILE A 11 -8.39 -2.07 -35.49
N SER A 12 -8.92 -2.91 -36.39
CA SER A 12 -8.94 -4.38 -36.22
C SER A 12 -7.53 -4.94 -36.00
N TRP A 13 -6.55 -4.44 -36.72
CA TRP A 13 -5.15 -4.85 -36.55
C TRP A 13 -4.62 -4.48 -35.15
N LEU A 14 -4.84 -3.26 -34.69
CA LEU A 14 -4.37 -2.80 -33.38
C LEU A 14 -5.04 -3.56 -32.24
N LEU A 15 -6.35 -3.79 -32.34
CA LEU A 15 -7.11 -4.63 -31.41
C LEU A 15 -6.59 -6.07 -31.39
N THR A 16 -6.28 -6.64 -32.56
CA THR A 16 -5.72 -8.00 -32.63
C THR A 16 -4.37 -8.09 -31.90
N ILE A 17 -3.48 -7.08 -32.06
CA ILE A 17 -2.21 -7.05 -31.32
C ILE A 17 -2.46 -6.98 -29.82
N PHE A 18 -3.37 -6.09 -29.38
CA PHE A 18 -3.71 -5.96 -27.97
C PHE A 18 -4.23 -7.28 -27.37
N VAL A 19 -5.22 -7.89 -28.02
CA VAL A 19 -5.82 -9.17 -27.55
C VAL A 19 -4.78 -10.29 -27.52
N LEU A 20 -3.90 -10.35 -28.50
CA LEU A 20 -2.85 -11.36 -28.52
C LEU A 20 -1.85 -11.20 -27.36
N TRP A 21 -1.47 -9.98 -27.02
CA TRP A 21 -0.66 -9.74 -25.83
C TRP A 21 -1.39 -10.20 -24.55
N VAL A 22 -2.68 -9.90 -24.43
CA VAL A 22 -3.48 -10.39 -23.30
C VAL A 22 -3.45 -11.92 -23.24
N ILE A 23 -3.64 -12.60 -24.38
CA ILE A 23 -3.59 -14.08 -24.44
C ILE A 23 -2.20 -14.59 -24.01
N VAL A 24 -1.11 -13.99 -24.51
CA VAL A 24 0.26 -14.36 -24.13
C VAL A 24 0.47 -14.24 -22.62
N PHE A 25 -0.01 -13.19 -21.99
CA PHE A 25 0.12 -12.99 -20.55
C PHE A 25 -0.76 -13.93 -19.73
N VAL A 26 -2.00 -14.12 -20.15
CA VAL A 26 -2.93 -15.07 -19.52
C VAL A 26 -2.40 -16.51 -19.53
N LEU A 27 -1.78 -16.93 -20.64
CA LEU A 27 -1.20 -18.27 -20.77
C LEU A 27 -0.01 -18.53 -19.83
N GLN A 28 0.66 -17.52 -19.30
CA GLN A 28 1.75 -17.70 -18.32
C GLN A 28 1.25 -18.22 -16.97
N LYS A 29 0.02 -17.91 -16.58
CA LYS A 29 -0.52 -18.20 -15.24
C LYS A 29 -0.74 -19.69 -14.96
N PRO A 30 -1.35 -20.50 -15.86
CA PRO A 30 -1.47 -21.93 -15.62
C PRO A 30 -0.10 -22.63 -15.52
N PHE A 31 0.90 -22.19 -16.28
CA PHE A 31 2.26 -22.73 -16.16
C PHE A 31 2.86 -22.43 -14.78
N PHE A 32 2.68 -21.22 -14.27
CA PHE A 32 3.16 -20.86 -12.95
C PHE A 32 2.46 -21.66 -11.84
N LEU A 33 1.14 -21.84 -11.90
CA LEU A 33 0.38 -22.64 -10.94
C LEU A 33 0.85 -24.10 -10.92
N LEU A 34 1.04 -24.72 -12.09
CA LEU A 34 1.54 -26.09 -12.19
C LEU A 34 2.96 -26.20 -11.66
N PHE A 35 3.82 -25.24 -11.98
CA PHE A 35 5.21 -25.20 -11.52
C PHE A 35 5.32 -25.08 -9.99
N THR A 36 4.46 -24.29 -9.36
CA THR A 36 4.44 -24.07 -7.90
C THR A 36 3.68 -25.15 -7.13
N GLY A 37 3.08 -26.13 -7.82
CA GLY A 37 2.34 -27.24 -7.22
C GLY A 37 0.95 -26.88 -6.70
N GLU A 38 0.42 -25.68 -7.03
CA GLU A 38 -0.92 -25.24 -6.58
C GLU A 38 -2.07 -25.90 -7.35
N GLY A 39 -1.77 -26.57 -8.48
CA GLY A 39 -2.79 -27.13 -9.36
C GLY A 39 -3.63 -26.05 -10.07
N LEU A 40 -4.66 -26.48 -10.79
CA LEU A 40 -5.49 -25.59 -11.62
C LEU A 40 -6.86 -25.25 -11.00
N SER A 41 -7.15 -25.70 -9.79
CA SER A 41 -8.44 -25.46 -9.12
C SER A 41 -8.75 -23.96 -8.92
N SER A 42 -7.72 -23.16 -8.69
CA SER A 42 -7.82 -21.70 -8.50
C SER A 42 -7.58 -20.90 -9.78
N LEU A 43 -7.45 -21.55 -10.94
CA LEU A 43 -7.08 -20.88 -12.21
C LEU A 43 -8.03 -19.72 -12.56
N TYR A 44 -9.33 -19.93 -12.41
CA TYR A 44 -10.31 -18.88 -12.72
C TYR A 44 -10.08 -17.61 -11.87
N ALA A 45 -9.90 -17.77 -10.56
CA ALA A 45 -9.64 -16.64 -9.67
C ALA A 45 -8.32 -15.93 -10.02
N VAL A 46 -7.26 -16.70 -10.28
CA VAL A 46 -5.94 -16.17 -10.70
C VAL A 46 -6.05 -15.38 -12.02
N LEU A 47 -6.80 -15.91 -13.00
CA LEU A 47 -7.02 -15.21 -14.26
C LEU A 47 -7.82 -13.91 -14.06
N TRP A 48 -8.90 -13.97 -13.28
CA TRP A 48 -9.78 -12.83 -13.05
C TRP A 48 -9.05 -11.68 -12.36
N HIS A 49 -8.36 -11.97 -11.26
CA HIS A 49 -7.64 -10.95 -10.48
C HIS A 49 -6.33 -10.49 -11.15
N GLY A 50 -5.72 -11.31 -11.99
CA GLY A 50 -4.52 -10.92 -12.76
C GLY A 50 -4.82 -10.18 -14.06
N LEU A 51 -6.05 -10.25 -14.58
CA LEU A 51 -6.42 -9.65 -15.86
C LEU A 51 -6.17 -8.13 -15.93
N PRO A 52 -6.41 -7.32 -14.89
CA PRO A 52 -6.09 -5.89 -14.94
C PRO A 52 -4.62 -5.59 -15.26
N LEU A 53 -3.68 -6.33 -14.67
CA LEU A 53 -2.25 -6.19 -14.94
C LEU A 53 -1.91 -6.62 -16.38
N ASP A 54 -2.52 -7.70 -16.86
CA ASP A 54 -2.31 -8.19 -18.22
C ASP A 54 -2.84 -7.21 -19.27
N LEU A 55 -4.00 -6.59 -19.02
CA LEU A 55 -4.56 -5.53 -19.87
C LEU A 55 -3.67 -4.28 -19.88
N SER A 56 -3.17 -3.89 -18.72
CA SER A 56 -2.26 -2.75 -18.61
C SER A 56 -0.97 -2.99 -19.42
N LEU A 57 -0.34 -4.13 -19.23
CA LEU A 57 0.89 -4.46 -19.94
C LEU A 57 0.65 -4.65 -21.45
N ALA A 58 -0.47 -5.25 -21.85
CA ALA A 58 -0.88 -5.33 -23.25
C ALA A 58 -1.04 -3.93 -23.87
N GLY A 59 -1.54 -2.96 -23.10
CA GLY A 59 -1.57 -1.56 -23.47
C GLY A 59 -0.18 -0.99 -23.77
N TYR A 60 0.79 -1.19 -22.87
CA TYR A 60 2.19 -0.78 -23.07
C TYR A 60 2.79 -1.42 -24.32
N MET A 61 2.63 -2.74 -24.50
CA MET A 61 3.15 -3.47 -25.65
C MET A 61 2.52 -3.02 -26.97
N THR A 62 1.26 -2.57 -26.95
CA THR A 62 0.50 -2.13 -28.13
C THR A 62 0.72 -0.65 -28.43
N ALA A 63 1.16 0.16 -27.47
CA ALA A 63 1.36 1.60 -27.64
C ALA A 63 2.37 1.92 -28.76
N VAL A 64 3.50 1.23 -28.80
CA VAL A 64 4.51 1.46 -29.86
C VAL A 64 3.98 1.08 -31.26
N PRO A 65 3.38 -0.10 -31.48
CA PRO A 65 2.64 -0.39 -32.71
C PRO A 65 1.58 0.66 -33.07
N GLY A 66 0.83 1.16 -32.09
CA GLY A 66 -0.16 2.22 -32.27
C GLY A 66 0.47 3.53 -32.79
N LEU A 67 1.57 3.97 -32.18
CA LEU A 67 2.32 5.15 -32.62
C LEU A 67 2.89 4.98 -34.04
N LEU A 68 3.45 3.81 -34.34
CA LEU A 68 3.94 3.50 -35.69
C LEU A 68 2.79 3.48 -36.71
N LEU A 69 1.62 2.98 -36.31
CA LEU A 69 0.43 3.01 -37.14
C LEU A 69 -0.05 4.45 -37.43
N LEU A 70 -0.01 5.33 -36.44
CA LEU A 70 -0.33 6.77 -36.61
C LEU A 70 0.63 7.44 -37.59
N LEU A 71 1.94 7.20 -37.42
CA LEU A 71 2.97 7.73 -38.33
C LEU A 71 2.79 7.23 -39.75
N GLY A 72 2.59 5.92 -39.93
CA GLY A 72 2.36 5.30 -41.24
C GLY A 72 1.00 5.64 -41.88
N SER A 73 0.10 6.31 -41.14
CA SER A 73 -1.25 6.66 -41.59
C SER A 73 -1.45 8.16 -41.80
N LEU A 74 -0.42 8.99 -41.61
CA LEU A 74 -0.51 10.45 -41.75
C LEU A 74 -1.13 10.85 -43.11
N PRO A 75 -1.97 11.87 -43.14
CA PRO A 75 -2.65 12.30 -44.37
C PRO A 75 -1.76 13.04 -45.37
N PHE A 76 -0.46 13.18 -45.09
CA PHE A 76 0.49 13.93 -45.91
C PHE A 76 1.25 13.01 -46.86
N HIS A 77 1.27 13.29 -48.14
CA HIS A 77 1.94 12.48 -49.16
C HIS A 77 3.46 12.41 -49.01
N CYS A 78 4.11 13.44 -48.46
CA CYS A 78 5.55 13.47 -48.24
C CYS A 78 6.05 12.39 -47.29
N VAL A 79 5.20 11.84 -46.43
CA VAL A 79 5.55 10.81 -45.45
C VAL A 79 5.45 9.38 -46.01
N HIS A 80 4.86 9.19 -47.19
CA HIS A 80 4.62 7.87 -47.81
C HIS A 80 5.70 7.41 -48.79
N THR A 81 6.93 7.87 -48.57
CA THR A 81 8.08 7.43 -49.36
C THR A 81 8.41 5.94 -49.08
N PRO A 82 9.03 5.22 -50.03
CA PRO A 82 9.51 3.85 -49.79
C PRO A 82 10.44 3.72 -48.58
N PHE A 83 11.22 4.78 -48.33
CA PHE A 83 12.10 4.87 -47.16
C PHE A 83 11.32 4.84 -45.84
N VAL A 84 10.33 5.74 -45.67
CA VAL A 84 9.47 5.80 -44.45
C VAL A 84 8.72 4.49 -44.25
N LYS A 85 8.18 3.89 -45.31
CA LYS A 85 7.50 2.58 -45.21
C LYS A 85 8.46 1.49 -44.70
N ARG A 86 9.71 1.50 -45.16
CA ARG A 86 10.73 0.55 -44.69
C ARG A 86 11.07 0.80 -43.22
N VAL A 87 11.26 2.06 -42.82
CA VAL A 87 11.58 2.44 -41.44
C VAL A 87 10.44 1.99 -40.50
N VAL A 88 9.20 2.35 -40.78
CA VAL A 88 8.03 1.97 -39.95
C VAL A 88 7.91 0.44 -39.84
N SER A 89 8.06 -0.28 -40.95
CA SER A 89 7.97 -1.75 -40.93
C SER A 89 9.12 -2.38 -40.16
N SER A 90 10.34 -1.90 -40.32
CA SER A 90 11.52 -2.40 -39.59
C SER A 90 11.41 -2.08 -38.10
N SER A 91 10.98 -0.86 -37.74
CA SER A 91 10.75 -0.46 -36.34
C SER A 91 9.70 -1.35 -35.67
N TYR A 92 8.61 -1.67 -36.38
CA TYR A 92 7.62 -2.62 -35.88
C TYR A 92 8.21 -4.03 -35.62
N GLN A 93 9.00 -4.54 -36.56
CA GLN A 93 9.63 -5.85 -36.39
C GLN A 93 10.65 -5.86 -35.26
N CYS A 94 11.50 -4.82 -35.16
CA CYS A 94 12.43 -4.66 -34.05
C CYS A 94 11.71 -4.60 -32.70
N TRP A 95 10.62 -3.83 -32.63
CA TRP A 95 9.80 -3.77 -31.41
C TRP A 95 9.22 -5.14 -31.03
N MET A 96 8.68 -5.88 -32.00
CA MET A 96 8.11 -7.20 -31.72
C MET A 96 9.16 -8.22 -31.26
N VAL A 97 10.38 -8.18 -31.80
CA VAL A 97 11.49 -9.01 -31.31
C VAL A 97 11.86 -8.60 -29.88
N LEU A 98 12.06 -7.30 -29.63
CA LEU A 98 12.41 -6.80 -28.31
C LEU A 98 11.33 -7.17 -27.26
N ALA A 99 10.06 -6.93 -27.58
CA ALA A 99 8.95 -7.25 -26.70
C ALA A 99 8.83 -8.76 -26.43
N ALA A 100 9.01 -9.59 -27.47
CA ALA A 100 9.02 -11.05 -27.32
C ALA A 100 10.15 -11.52 -26.39
N VAL A 101 11.35 -10.96 -26.54
CA VAL A 101 12.51 -11.28 -25.68
C VAL A 101 12.26 -10.82 -24.24
N LEU A 102 11.79 -9.59 -24.02
CA LEU A 102 11.51 -9.07 -22.68
C LEU A 102 10.44 -9.89 -21.93
N VAL A 103 9.34 -10.24 -22.61
CA VAL A 103 8.28 -11.05 -22.05
C VAL A 103 8.75 -12.46 -21.73
N SER A 104 9.51 -13.09 -22.64
CA SER A 104 10.05 -14.43 -22.45
C SER A 104 11.08 -14.48 -21.33
N LEU A 105 11.99 -13.50 -21.30
CA LEU A 105 13.02 -13.37 -20.27
C LEU A 105 12.39 -13.18 -18.88
N SER A 106 11.43 -12.26 -18.76
CA SER A 106 10.75 -12.02 -17.49
C SER A 106 9.99 -13.24 -17.00
N PHE A 107 9.32 -13.97 -17.89
CA PHE A 107 8.59 -15.18 -17.53
C PHE A 107 9.53 -16.31 -17.09
N VAL A 108 10.59 -16.59 -17.86
CA VAL A 108 11.55 -17.64 -17.53
C VAL A 108 12.32 -17.29 -16.26
N ALA A 109 12.76 -16.04 -16.09
CA ALA A 109 13.42 -15.58 -14.89
C ALA A 109 12.50 -15.70 -13.67
N ASN A 110 11.22 -15.32 -13.79
CA ASN A 110 10.25 -15.47 -12.70
C ASN A 110 10.12 -16.94 -12.26
N ILE A 111 9.97 -17.88 -13.20
CA ILE A 111 9.89 -19.32 -12.90
C ILE A 111 11.19 -19.82 -12.26
N ALA A 112 12.36 -19.44 -12.79
CA ALA A 112 13.64 -19.93 -12.31
C ALA A 112 14.00 -19.40 -10.91
N LEU A 113 13.66 -18.14 -10.61
CA LEU A 113 14.04 -17.48 -9.34
C LEU A 113 12.99 -17.67 -8.23
N TYR A 114 11.74 -17.98 -8.58
CA TYR A 114 10.65 -18.11 -7.61
C TYR A 114 10.89 -19.14 -6.49
N PRO A 115 11.47 -20.33 -6.74
CA PRO A 115 11.76 -21.30 -5.67
C PRO A 115 12.71 -20.77 -4.59
N TYR A 116 13.61 -19.86 -4.99
CA TYR A 116 14.59 -19.26 -4.08
C TYR A 116 14.05 -18.03 -3.35
N TRP A 117 13.30 -17.18 -4.05
CA TRP A 117 12.86 -15.89 -3.51
C TRP A 117 11.45 -15.91 -2.96
N GLN A 118 10.63 -16.89 -3.36
CA GLN A 118 9.22 -17.03 -2.97
C GLN A 118 8.41 -15.74 -3.20
N PHE A 119 8.80 -14.96 -4.22
CA PHE A 119 8.19 -13.68 -4.60
C PHE A 119 8.22 -13.50 -6.13
N PRO A 120 7.26 -12.77 -6.75
CA PRO A 120 7.30 -12.47 -8.18
C PRO A 120 8.58 -11.72 -8.57
N LEU A 121 8.97 -11.85 -9.84
CA LEU A 121 10.16 -11.20 -10.36
C LEU A 121 10.16 -9.70 -10.05
N ASP A 122 11.22 -9.24 -9.39
CA ASP A 122 11.50 -7.85 -9.08
C ASP A 122 12.84 -7.40 -9.68
N ALA A 123 13.29 -6.18 -9.36
CA ALA A 123 14.54 -5.64 -9.86
C ALA A 123 15.80 -6.20 -9.17
N THR A 124 15.67 -7.07 -8.18
CA THR A 124 16.78 -7.68 -7.44
C THR A 124 17.86 -8.31 -8.36
N PRO A 125 17.51 -9.03 -9.45
CA PRO A 125 18.54 -9.55 -10.37
C PRO A 125 19.42 -8.48 -10.98
N LEU A 126 18.87 -7.31 -11.31
CA LEU A 126 19.67 -6.20 -11.85
C LEU A 126 20.69 -5.70 -10.84
N PHE A 127 20.31 -5.63 -9.58
CA PHE A 127 21.21 -5.25 -8.50
C PHE A 127 22.38 -6.23 -8.38
N TYR A 128 22.11 -7.55 -8.37
CA TYR A 128 23.16 -8.55 -8.28
C TYR A 128 24.07 -8.56 -9.53
N ILE A 129 23.51 -8.38 -10.72
CA ILE A 129 24.30 -8.30 -11.97
C ILE A 129 25.19 -7.04 -11.95
N ALA A 130 24.70 -5.92 -11.39
CA ALA A 130 25.47 -4.68 -11.32
C ALA A 130 26.55 -4.69 -10.23
N SER A 131 26.27 -5.29 -9.05
CA SER A 131 27.17 -5.27 -7.89
C SER A 131 28.17 -6.42 -7.87
N SER A 132 27.74 -7.63 -8.22
CA SER A 132 28.56 -8.86 -8.13
C SER A 132 28.23 -9.84 -9.27
N PRO A 133 28.54 -9.53 -10.54
CA PRO A 133 28.13 -10.34 -11.69
C PRO A 133 28.71 -11.77 -11.65
N LYS A 134 29.92 -11.96 -11.10
CA LYS A 134 30.54 -13.29 -10.97
C LYS A 134 29.76 -14.17 -9.97
N ASP A 135 29.33 -13.62 -8.84
CA ASP A 135 28.61 -14.35 -7.81
C ASP A 135 27.18 -14.68 -8.27
N ALA A 136 26.55 -13.75 -8.99
CA ALA A 136 25.23 -13.98 -9.59
C ALA A 136 25.23 -15.18 -10.55
N ILE A 137 26.28 -15.31 -11.38
CA ILE A 137 26.42 -16.44 -12.33
C ILE A 137 26.84 -17.71 -11.60
N ALA A 138 27.72 -17.63 -10.58
CA ALA A 138 28.18 -18.79 -9.82
C ALA A 138 27.08 -19.47 -9.01
N SER A 139 25.99 -18.74 -8.68
CA SER A 139 24.85 -19.26 -7.92
C SER A 139 23.92 -20.15 -8.72
N VAL A 140 24.09 -20.25 -10.06
CA VAL A 140 23.21 -21.00 -10.97
C VAL A 140 24.02 -22.04 -11.70
N SER A 141 23.52 -23.29 -11.79
CA SER A 141 24.23 -24.34 -12.54
C SER A 141 24.23 -24.06 -14.04
N TYR A 142 25.30 -24.48 -14.74
CA TYR A 142 25.39 -24.31 -16.20
C TYR A 142 24.22 -24.91 -16.97
N TRP A 143 23.66 -26.03 -16.50
CA TRP A 143 22.48 -26.66 -17.09
C TRP A 143 21.22 -25.82 -16.95
N GLN A 144 21.03 -25.19 -15.79
CA GLN A 144 19.90 -24.28 -15.57
C GLN A 144 20.01 -23.04 -16.47
N LEU A 145 21.22 -22.48 -16.62
CA LEU A 145 21.46 -21.37 -17.53
C LEU A 145 21.18 -21.76 -18.99
N LEU A 146 21.65 -22.93 -19.42
CA LEU A 146 21.43 -23.44 -20.78
C LEU A 146 19.93 -23.67 -21.04
N LEU A 147 19.22 -24.35 -20.12
CA LEU A 147 17.79 -24.59 -20.24
C LEU A 147 16.99 -23.28 -20.25
N GLY A 148 17.36 -22.33 -19.40
CA GLY A 148 16.76 -21.00 -19.38
C GLY A 148 16.95 -20.26 -20.69
N LEU A 149 18.15 -20.27 -21.24
CA LEU A 149 18.46 -19.65 -22.54
C LEU A 149 17.65 -20.28 -23.68
N VAL A 150 17.61 -21.61 -23.74
CA VAL A 150 16.82 -22.35 -24.75
C VAL A 150 15.32 -22.03 -24.61
N ALA A 151 14.81 -21.96 -23.38
CA ALA A 151 13.42 -21.59 -23.13
C ALA A 151 13.11 -20.14 -23.56
N VAL A 152 13.99 -19.17 -23.22
CA VAL A 152 13.85 -17.78 -23.67
C VAL A 152 13.83 -17.67 -25.19
N ILE A 153 14.78 -18.32 -25.88
CA ILE A 153 14.85 -18.32 -27.34
C ILE A 153 13.59 -18.97 -27.94
N GLY A 154 13.18 -20.13 -27.43
CA GLY A 154 12.00 -20.86 -27.93
C GLY A 154 10.71 -20.08 -27.78
N ILE A 155 10.44 -19.54 -26.57
CA ILE A 155 9.25 -18.73 -26.29
C ILE A 155 9.27 -17.42 -27.11
N SER A 156 10.42 -16.75 -27.18
CA SER A 156 10.57 -15.53 -28.00
C SER A 156 10.30 -15.80 -29.49
N PHE A 157 10.77 -16.92 -30.00
CA PHE A 157 10.51 -17.33 -31.38
C PHE A 157 9.02 -17.61 -31.61
N LEU A 158 8.34 -18.29 -30.69
CA LEU A 158 6.90 -18.56 -30.79
C LEU A 158 6.09 -17.26 -30.77
N ILE A 159 6.35 -16.37 -29.81
CA ILE A 159 5.70 -15.07 -29.71
C ILE A 159 5.96 -14.26 -30.99
N TYR A 160 7.22 -14.09 -31.39
CA TYR A 160 7.56 -13.34 -32.58
C TYR A 160 6.91 -13.92 -33.85
N SER A 161 6.88 -15.25 -34.01
CA SER A 161 6.27 -15.91 -35.17
C SER A 161 4.76 -15.66 -35.24
N LEU A 162 4.09 -15.65 -34.09
CA LEU A 162 2.66 -15.31 -33.98
C LEU A 162 2.42 -13.89 -34.47
N PHE A 163 3.15 -12.91 -33.94
CA PHE A 163 2.97 -11.50 -34.31
C PHE A 163 3.46 -11.19 -35.73
N LYS A 164 4.50 -11.88 -36.23
CA LYS A 164 4.99 -11.76 -37.60
C LYS A 164 3.95 -12.23 -38.62
N THR A 165 3.24 -13.31 -38.33
CA THR A 165 2.17 -13.83 -39.21
C THR A 165 1.05 -12.81 -39.34
N ILE A 166 0.66 -12.17 -38.25
CA ILE A 166 -0.35 -11.12 -38.22
C ILE A 166 0.18 -9.84 -38.88
N GLY A 167 1.41 -9.45 -38.58
CA GLY A 167 2.06 -8.29 -39.19
C GLY A 167 2.15 -8.39 -40.72
N ARG A 168 2.46 -9.58 -41.24
CA ARG A 168 2.48 -9.83 -42.69
C ARG A 168 1.09 -9.63 -43.33
N ARG A 169 0.04 -10.11 -42.69
CA ARG A 169 -1.35 -9.96 -43.19
C ARG A 169 -1.79 -8.50 -43.30
N PHE A 170 -1.19 -7.62 -42.49
CA PHE A 170 -1.54 -6.19 -42.43
C PHE A 170 -0.43 -5.24 -42.93
N SER A 171 0.71 -5.77 -43.36
CA SER A 171 1.88 -4.94 -43.78
C SER A 171 1.56 -3.97 -44.92
N THR A 172 0.68 -4.36 -45.83
CA THR A 172 0.25 -3.49 -46.95
C THR A 172 -0.67 -2.35 -46.51
N THR A 173 -1.32 -2.47 -45.35
CA THR A 173 -2.30 -1.48 -44.82
C THR A 173 -1.70 -0.54 -43.78
N LEU A 174 -0.61 -0.92 -43.12
CA LEU A 174 0.04 -0.12 -42.06
C LEU A 174 0.52 1.24 -42.54
N CYS A 175 1.15 1.29 -43.73
CA CYS A 175 1.74 2.50 -44.28
C CYS A 175 0.90 3.09 -45.42
N GLN A 176 -0.42 2.99 -45.34
CA GLN A 176 -1.34 3.65 -46.28
C GLN A 176 -1.97 4.89 -45.63
N PRO A 177 -1.97 6.07 -46.32
CA PRO A 177 -2.56 7.27 -45.76
C PRO A 177 -4.08 7.11 -45.58
N VAL A 178 -4.59 7.76 -44.58
CA VAL A 178 -6.02 7.96 -44.38
C VAL A 178 -6.29 9.47 -44.43
N SER A 179 -7.52 9.86 -44.72
CA SER A 179 -7.92 11.28 -44.66
C SER A 179 -7.84 11.81 -43.21
N THR A 180 -7.79 13.12 -43.06
CA THR A 180 -7.54 13.80 -41.78
C THR A 180 -8.53 13.37 -40.69
N LEU A 181 -9.83 13.29 -40.98
CA LEU A 181 -10.82 12.91 -39.99
C LEU A 181 -10.67 11.46 -39.48
N PRO A 182 -10.57 10.42 -40.33
CA PRO A 182 -10.20 9.07 -39.89
C PRO A 182 -8.86 8.99 -39.11
N TRP A 183 -7.87 9.83 -39.48
CA TRP A 183 -6.62 9.88 -38.75
C TRP A 183 -6.79 10.42 -37.33
N LEU A 184 -7.61 11.47 -37.15
CA LEU A 184 -7.96 11.98 -35.82
C LEU A 184 -8.68 10.92 -34.96
N PHE A 185 -9.61 10.18 -35.55
CA PHE A 185 -10.23 9.06 -34.82
C PHE A 185 -9.24 7.96 -34.46
N LEU A 186 -8.26 7.65 -35.32
CA LEU A 186 -7.22 6.69 -35.04
C LEU A 186 -6.32 7.19 -33.91
N LEU A 187 -6.00 8.50 -33.87
CA LEU A 187 -5.26 9.14 -32.79
C LEU A 187 -5.98 8.97 -31.44
N VAL A 188 -7.29 9.26 -31.41
CA VAL A 188 -8.13 9.07 -30.21
C VAL A 188 -8.14 7.60 -29.79
N PHE A 189 -8.22 6.68 -30.75
CA PHE A 189 -8.22 5.24 -30.46
C PHE A 189 -6.89 4.74 -29.91
N VAL A 190 -5.76 5.23 -30.43
CA VAL A 190 -4.43 4.93 -29.87
C VAL A 190 -4.25 5.58 -28.50
N ALA A 191 -4.71 6.82 -28.32
CA ALA A 191 -4.69 7.50 -27.04
C ALA A 191 -5.55 6.77 -25.98
N ALA A 192 -6.63 6.09 -26.39
CA ALA A 192 -7.47 5.30 -25.49
C ALA A 192 -6.73 4.10 -24.88
N LEU A 193 -5.59 3.66 -25.42
CA LEU A 193 -4.71 2.69 -24.75
C LEU A 193 -4.20 3.18 -23.38
N PHE A 194 -4.23 4.48 -23.14
CA PHE A 194 -3.93 5.05 -21.83
C PHE A 194 -4.85 4.51 -20.73
N LEU A 195 -6.11 4.19 -21.05
CA LEU A 195 -7.08 3.69 -20.07
C LEU A 195 -6.67 2.33 -19.49
N PRO A 196 -6.43 1.28 -20.27
CA PRO A 196 -5.93 0.02 -19.70
C PRO A 196 -4.53 0.18 -19.08
N ILE A 197 -3.63 0.98 -19.66
CA ILE A 197 -2.30 1.26 -19.10
C ILE A 197 -2.43 1.82 -17.68
N ARG A 198 -3.28 2.83 -17.48
CA ARG A 198 -3.50 3.47 -16.19
C ARG A 198 -4.31 2.59 -15.21
N GLY A 199 -5.12 1.67 -15.70
CA GLY A 199 -6.01 0.84 -14.89
C GLY A 199 -7.43 1.38 -14.72
N GLY A 200 -7.88 2.21 -15.67
CA GLY A 200 -9.24 2.78 -15.68
C GLY A 200 -9.30 4.23 -15.20
N TRP A 201 -10.46 4.63 -14.67
CA TRP A 201 -10.78 6.00 -14.25
C TRP A 201 -10.68 6.20 -12.71
N SER A 202 -10.34 5.15 -11.95
CA SER A 202 -10.21 5.23 -10.49
C SER A 202 -9.10 6.17 -10.04
N THR A 203 -9.06 6.53 -8.76
CA THR A 203 -8.03 7.40 -8.18
C THR A 203 -6.66 6.74 -8.23
N SER A 204 -6.61 5.42 -8.06
CA SER A 204 -5.39 4.63 -8.11
C SER A 204 -4.90 4.40 -9.55
N THR A 205 -3.60 4.42 -9.73
CA THR A 205 -2.95 3.90 -10.94
C THR A 205 -2.78 2.39 -10.84
N MET A 206 -2.48 1.73 -11.95
CA MET A 206 -2.18 0.30 -11.96
C MET A 206 -0.97 0.01 -11.10
N ASN A 207 -1.09 -1.02 -10.25
CA ASN A 207 -0.03 -1.52 -9.38
C ASN A 207 -0.23 -3.02 -9.12
N THR A 208 0.81 -3.72 -8.67
CA THR A 208 0.78 -5.17 -8.42
C THR A 208 -0.22 -5.57 -7.34
N GLY A 209 -0.54 -4.67 -6.40
CA GLY A 209 -1.52 -4.92 -5.34
C GLY A 209 -2.92 -5.28 -5.82
N LYS A 210 -3.32 -4.77 -7.01
CA LYS A 210 -4.63 -5.10 -7.62
C LYS A 210 -4.83 -6.59 -7.91
N ALA A 211 -3.75 -7.35 -8.06
CA ALA A 211 -3.83 -8.79 -8.28
C ALA A 211 -3.98 -9.61 -6.99
N TYR A 212 -3.91 -8.98 -5.81
CA TYR A 212 -3.99 -9.70 -4.53
C TYR A 212 -5.44 -9.94 -4.13
N PHE A 213 -5.76 -11.20 -3.79
CA PHE A 213 -7.13 -11.62 -3.48
C PHE A 213 -7.22 -12.76 -2.46
N SER A 214 -6.10 -13.37 -2.08
CA SER A 214 -6.07 -14.59 -1.28
C SER A 214 -5.06 -14.51 -0.13
N ASN A 215 -5.33 -15.22 0.98
CA ASN A 215 -4.34 -15.46 2.03
C ASN A 215 -3.21 -16.41 1.60
N HIS A 216 -3.40 -17.16 0.51
CA HIS A 216 -2.37 -17.98 -0.13
C HIS A 216 -1.52 -17.10 -1.03
N GLN A 217 -0.35 -16.70 -0.57
CA GLN A 217 0.54 -15.81 -1.32
C GLN A 217 0.86 -16.32 -2.72
N ARG A 218 1.05 -17.64 -2.91
CA ARG A 218 1.35 -18.22 -4.22
C ARG A 218 0.25 -17.96 -5.25
N LEU A 219 -1.03 -17.94 -4.82
CA LEU A 219 -2.14 -17.59 -5.71
C LEU A 219 -2.11 -16.11 -6.12
N ASN A 220 -1.80 -15.21 -5.18
CA ASN A 220 -1.59 -13.80 -5.48
C ASN A 220 -0.43 -13.61 -6.46
N HIS A 221 0.70 -14.30 -6.20
CA HIS A 221 1.89 -14.26 -7.06
C HIS A 221 1.62 -14.84 -8.45
N ALA A 222 0.80 -15.89 -8.57
CA ALA A 222 0.35 -16.43 -9.85
C ALA A 222 -0.51 -15.43 -10.65
N ALA A 223 -1.28 -14.58 -9.98
CA ALA A 223 -2.09 -13.53 -10.60
C ALA A 223 -1.24 -12.34 -11.08
N VAL A 224 -0.12 -12.05 -10.42
CA VAL A 224 0.79 -10.97 -10.81
C VAL A 224 1.47 -11.28 -12.13
N ASN A 225 1.52 -10.29 -13.04
CA ASN A 225 2.28 -10.41 -14.28
C ASN A 225 3.78 -10.16 -14.00
N PRO A 226 4.70 -11.09 -14.35
CA PRO A 226 6.11 -10.97 -14.01
C PRO A 226 6.81 -9.73 -14.60
N LEU A 227 6.50 -9.40 -15.85
CA LEU A 227 7.09 -8.22 -16.49
C LEU A 227 6.55 -6.92 -15.88
N PHE A 228 5.26 -6.88 -15.51
CA PHE A 228 4.69 -5.73 -14.80
C PHE A 228 5.35 -5.54 -13.44
N SER A 229 5.47 -6.61 -12.65
CA SER A 229 6.14 -6.58 -11.33
C SER A 229 7.59 -6.09 -11.44
N PHE A 230 8.32 -6.60 -12.44
CA PHE A 230 9.68 -6.16 -12.72
C PHE A 230 9.73 -4.65 -13.05
N MET A 231 8.89 -4.18 -13.99
CA MET A 231 8.84 -2.76 -14.38
C MET A 231 8.47 -1.85 -13.19
N GLU A 232 7.49 -2.24 -12.40
CA GLU A 232 7.09 -1.50 -11.20
C GLU A 232 8.24 -1.43 -10.19
N SER A 233 8.92 -2.54 -9.93
CA SER A 233 10.02 -2.58 -8.96
C SER A 233 11.24 -1.78 -9.42
N VAL A 234 11.55 -1.73 -10.72
CA VAL A 234 12.63 -0.87 -11.26
C VAL A 234 12.35 0.60 -10.98
N THR A 235 11.08 1.03 -11.04
CA THR A 235 10.71 2.42 -10.76
C THR A 235 10.69 2.77 -9.27
N HIS A 236 10.74 1.76 -8.39
CA HIS A 236 10.70 1.92 -6.94
C HIS A 236 11.97 1.36 -6.27
N GLN A 237 13.11 1.36 -6.95
CA GLN A 237 14.37 0.94 -6.35
C GLN A 237 14.87 2.00 -5.37
N GLU A 238 14.92 1.63 -4.09
CA GLU A 238 15.52 2.42 -3.03
C GLU A 238 16.57 1.57 -2.31
N ASP A 239 17.77 2.09 -2.18
CA ASP A 239 18.80 1.46 -1.36
C ASP A 239 18.63 1.88 0.09
N PHE A 240 17.78 1.16 0.80
CA PHE A 240 17.47 1.42 2.21
C PHE A 240 18.73 1.38 3.09
N SER A 241 19.74 0.57 2.74
CA SER A 241 20.96 0.40 3.55
C SER A 241 21.87 1.62 3.51
N SER A 242 21.81 2.40 2.42
CA SER A 242 22.65 3.59 2.24
C SER A 242 21.95 4.90 2.64
N MET A 243 20.61 4.92 2.75
CA MET A 243 19.84 6.16 2.95
C MET A 243 20.20 6.89 4.26
N TYR A 244 20.48 6.16 5.33
CA TYR A 244 20.76 6.75 6.65
C TYR A 244 21.94 6.06 7.33
N ARG A 245 23.15 6.29 6.82
CA ARG A 245 24.40 5.91 7.50
C ARG A 245 24.84 7.06 8.39
N LEU A 246 24.30 7.13 9.60
CA LEU A 246 24.47 8.26 10.52
C LEU A 246 25.57 8.03 11.56
N MET A 247 25.95 6.75 11.78
CA MET A 247 26.99 6.33 12.71
C MET A 247 27.46 4.91 12.40
N ASP A 248 28.43 4.41 13.18
CA ASP A 248 28.83 3.00 13.14
C ASP A 248 27.65 2.06 13.45
N GLU A 249 27.52 0.97 12.70
CA GLU A 249 26.37 0.07 12.78
C GLU A 249 26.27 -0.63 14.14
N GLN A 250 27.41 -1.07 14.69
CA GLN A 250 27.42 -1.70 16.01
C GLN A 250 27.07 -0.71 17.12
N GLN A 251 27.49 0.55 16.96
CA GLN A 251 27.11 1.62 17.88
C GLN A 251 25.60 1.90 17.81
N ALA A 252 25.03 2.00 16.61
CA ALA A 252 23.59 2.19 16.42
C ALA A 252 22.79 1.06 17.07
N HIS A 253 23.19 -0.20 16.80
CA HIS A 253 22.55 -1.38 17.40
C HIS A 253 22.61 -1.37 18.91
N ARG A 254 23.77 -1.05 19.53
CA ARG A 254 23.90 -0.97 20.99
C ARG A 254 23.00 0.10 21.61
N LEU A 255 22.95 1.30 21.00
CA LEU A 255 22.08 2.37 21.48
C LEU A 255 20.60 1.99 21.44
N VAL A 256 20.16 1.43 20.30
CA VAL A 256 18.75 1.02 20.13
C VAL A 256 18.38 -0.16 21.01
N SER A 257 19.25 -1.16 21.14
CA SER A 257 19.03 -2.28 22.07
C SER A 257 18.86 -1.78 23.51
N THR A 258 19.68 -0.82 23.94
CA THR A 258 19.53 -0.19 25.26
C THR A 258 18.22 0.60 25.38
N MET A 259 17.81 1.32 24.31
CA MET A 259 16.55 2.07 24.30
C MET A 259 15.33 1.17 24.37
N LEU A 260 15.36 0.01 23.71
CA LEU A 260 14.24 -0.92 23.62
C LEU A 260 14.27 -2.00 24.72
N SER A 261 15.37 -2.13 25.48
CA SER A 261 15.45 -3.10 26.57
C SER A 261 14.47 -2.76 27.70
N SER A 262 13.68 -3.76 28.07
CA SER A 262 12.87 -3.70 29.28
C SER A 262 13.75 -3.69 30.53
N LYS A 263 13.35 -2.97 31.56
CA LYS A 263 14.05 -2.93 32.86
C LYS A 263 13.94 -4.24 33.67
N SER A 264 13.15 -5.20 33.20
CA SER A 264 12.94 -6.52 33.82
C SER A 264 12.63 -7.55 32.73
N GLU A 265 13.34 -8.68 32.75
CA GLU A 265 13.04 -9.85 31.90
C GLU A 265 11.71 -10.55 32.28
N ALA A 266 11.17 -10.25 33.46
CA ALA A 266 9.92 -10.78 33.94
C ALA A 266 8.77 -9.87 33.46
N ASP A 267 8.34 -9.97 32.20
CA ASP A 267 6.91 -9.98 31.92
C ASP A 267 6.53 -9.74 30.48
N SER A 268 6.31 -10.82 29.79
CA SER A 268 5.51 -10.82 28.56
C SER A 268 4.00 -10.90 28.82
N THR A 269 3.55 -10.88 30.08
CA THR A 269 2.14 -11.07 30.45
C THR A 269 1.70 -10.24 31.65
N VAL A 270 1.87 -8.92 31.60
CA VAL A 270 1.03 -8.07 32.45
C VAL A 270 -0.35 -8.03 31.79
N SER A 271 -1.16 -9.03 32.10
CA SER A 271 -2.60 -9.03 31.82
C SER A 271 -3.17 -7.78 32.48
N SER A 272 -3.38 -6.74 31.70
CA SER A 272 -3.95 -5.52 32.22
C SER A 272 -5.37 -5.81 32.68
N SER A 273 -5.61 -5.65 33.99
CA SER A 273 -6.93 -5.77 34.62
C SER A 273 -7.94 -4.74 34.09
N PHE A 274 -7.63 -4.02 33.00
CA PHE A 274 -8.46 -2.94 32.53
C PHE A 274 -9.56 -3.37 31.54
N LEU A 275 -9.42 -4.53 30.90
CA LEU A 275 -10.49 -5.15 30.12
C LEU A 275 -11.37 -6.05 31.00
N THR A 276 -12.68 -6.01 30.76
CA THR A 276 -13.67 -6.88 31.41
C THR A 276 -13.89 -8.19 30.65
N VAL A 277 -13.43 -8.24 29.38
CA VAL A 277 -13.61 -9.36 28.44
C VAL A 277 -12.26 -9.73 27.84
N GLN A 278 -11.87 -11.01 27.92
CA GLN A 278 -10.60 -11.49 27.35
C GLN A 278 -10.56 -11.50 25.83
N ARG A 279 -11.70 -11.72 25.18
CA ARG A 279 -11.82 -11.82 23.72
C ARG A 279 -12.91 -10.87 23.19
N PRO A 280 -12.67 -9.55 23.25
CA PRO A 280 -13.65 -8.57 22.78
C PRO A 280 -13.76 -8.54 21.26
N ASP A 281 -14.89 -8.07 20.75
CA ASP A 281 -14.97 -7.52 19.40
C ASP A 281 -14.22 -6.18 19.40
N ILE A 282 -13.27 -6.03 18.47
CA ILE A 282 -12.41 -4.85 18.39
C ILE A 282 -12.86 -3.99 17.21
N TYR A 283 -13.17 -2.73 17.49
CA TYR A 283 -13.47 -1.70 16.51
C TYR A 283 -12.33 -0.70 16.52
N LEU A 284 -11.42 -0.81 15.56
CA LEU A 284 -10.29 0.10 15.39
C LEU A 284 -10.70 1.18 14.37
N ILE A 285 -11.06 2.36 14.86
CA ILE A 285 -11.49 3.49 14.04
C ILE A 285 -10.28 4.40 13.79
N VAL A 286 -9.80 4.40 12.56
CA VAL A 286 -8.71 5.25 12.09
C VAL A 286 -9.30 6.54 11.55
N LEU A 287 -9.02 7.66 12.24
CA LEU A 287 -9.57 8.98 11.95
C LEU A 287 -8.63 9.71 10.99
N GLU A 288 -9.07 9.98 9.77
CA GLU A 288 -8.29 10.69 8.76
C GLU A 288 -7.91 12.09 9.23
N SER A 289 -6.59 12.33 9.37
CA SER A 289 -6.01 13.66 9.58
C SER A 289 -6.33 14.39 10.90
N PHE A 290 -6.87 13.72 11.92
CA PHE A 290 -7.16 14.34 13.21
C PHE A 290 -5.90 14.59 14.05
N SER A 291 -5.98 15.56 14.99
CA SER A 291 -4.89 15.88 15.93
C SER A 291 -5.46 16.28 17.29
N ASP A 292 -4.63 16.26 18.33
CA ASP A 292 -5.03 16.78 19.65
C ASP A 292 -5.29 18.30 19.61
N THR A 293 -4.53 19.04 18.80
CA THR A 293 -4.75 20.47 18.56
C THR A 293 -6.15 20.72 17.97
N LEU A 294 -6.59 19.91 17.00
CA LEU A 294 -7.93 20.02 16.42
C LEU A 294 -9.03 19.78 17.47
N MET A 295 -8.82 18.83 18.37
CA MET A 295 -9.79 18.53 19.43
C MET A 295 -9.95 19.67 20.45
N SER A 296 -9.00 20.58 20.52
CA SER A 296 -9.10 21.78 21.36
C SER A 296 -9.98 22.89 20.76
N VAL A 297 -10.33 22.78 19.46
CA VAL A 297 -11.17 23.78 18.77
C VAL A 297 -12.64 23.61 19.18
N ALA A 298 -13.23 24.69 19.65
CA ALA A 298 -14.60 24.68 20.12
C ALA A 298 -15.59 24.19 19.05
N ASN A 299 -16.50 23.32 19.45
CA ASN A 299 -17.58 22.76 18.61
C ASN A 299 -17.16 21.92 17.40
N VAL A 300 -15.87 21.59 17.22
CA VAL A 300 -15.41 20.74 16.12
C VAL A 300 -15.62 19.27 16.48
N THR A 301 -15.10 18.81 17.61
CA THR A 301 -15.13 17.40 18.01
C THR A 301 -15.78 17.14 19.37
N PRO A 302 -17.04 17.58 19.61
CA PRO A 302 -17.70 17.39 20.90
C PRO A 302 -17.90 15.92 21.26
N GLY A 303 -18.10 15.04 20.27
CA GLY A 303 -18.26 13.60 20.47
C GLY A 303 -16.99 12.96 20.98
N LEU A 304 -15.85 13.17 20.29
CA LEU A 304 -14.54 12.66 20.72
C LEU A 304 -14.13 13.24 22.08
N ASN A 305 -14.39 14.53 22.32
CA ASN A 305 -14.12 15.18 23.61
C ASN A 305 -14.94 14.59 24.75
N HIS A 306 -16.15 14.12 24.49
CA HIS A 306 -16.95 13.38 25.45
C HIS A 306 -16.34 12.00 25.74
N LEU A 307 -15.96 11.25 24.69
CA LEU A 307 -15.31 9.95 24.81
C LEU A 307 -13.98 10.01 25.57
N LYS A 308 -13.21 11.09 25.40
CA LYS A 308 -11.99 11.37 26.15
C LYS A 308 -12.19 11.36 27.67
N LYS A 309 -13.40 11.70 28.14
CA LYS A 309 -13.77 11.70 29.57
C LYS A 309 -14.33 10.38 30.06
N GLU A 310 -15.00 9.62 29.18
CA GLU A 310 -15.65 8.37 29.52
C GLU A 310 -14.80 7.12 29.26
N GLY A 311 -13.71 7.24 28.50
CA GLY A 311 -12.82 6.15 28.09
C GLY A 311 -11.44 6.20 28.72
N VAL A 312 -10.56 5.33 28.25
CA VAL A 312 -9.11 5.40 28.51
C VAL A 312 -8.51 6.37 27.48
N TYR A 313 -7.99 7.49 27.94
CA TYR A 313 -7.39 8.52 27.10
C TYR A 313 -5.87 8.54 27.27
N PHE A 314 -5.14 8.40 26.14
CA PHE A 314 -3.70 8.48 26.10
C PHE A 314 -3.29 9.89 25.74
N SER A 315 -2.73 10.62 26.70
CA SER A 315 -2.49 12.05 26.58
C SER A 315 -1.17 12.42 25.88
N ASN A 316 -0.19 11.50 25.83
CA ASN A 316 1.11 11.71 25.20
C ASN A 316 1.35 10.70 24.10
N PHE A 317 0.46 10.68 23.11
CA PHE A 317 0.50 9.74 21.99
C PHE A 317 0.80 10.47 20.68
N TYR A 318 1.74 9.93 19.88
CA TYR A 318 2.30 10.63 18.74
C TYR A 318 2.21 9.81 17.46
N ALA A 319 1.84 10.45 16.35
CA ALA A 319 1.93 9.87 15.01
C ALA A 319 3.41 9.64 14.64
N ASN A 320 3.70 8.53 13.96
CA ASN A 320 5.06 8.27 13.51
C ASN A 320 5.49 9.13 12.32
N SER A 321 4.53 9.62 11.53
CA SER A 321 4.79 10.41 10.35
C SER A 321 3.54 11.23 9.98
N PHE A 322 3.44 11.67 8.73
CA PHE A 322 2.51 12.72 8.29
C PHE A 322 1.66 12.32 7.06
N ARG A 323 1.47 11.01 6.83
CA ARG A 323 0.62 10.48 5.75
C ARG A 323 -0.05 9.17 6.16
N THR A 324 -1.23 8.92 5.58
CA THR A 324 -2.07 7.75 5.85
C THR A 324 -1.35 6.41 5.65
N ASP A 325 -0.62 6.24 4.54
CA ASP A 325 0.12 5.01 4.24
C ASP A 325 1.20 4.68 5.28
N ARG A 326 1.75 5.71 5.93
CA ARG A 326 2.74 5.59 7.01
C ARG A 326 2.05 5.35 8.35
N GLY A 327 0.98 6.07 8.63
CA GLY A 327 0.17 5.86 9.84
C GLY A 327 -0.40 4.45 9.91
N LEU A 328 -0.96 3.93 8.82
CA LEU A 328 -1.48 2.57 8.75
C LEU A 328 -0.39 1.50 8.96
N LEU A 329 0.83 1.71 8.43
CA LEU A 329 1.95 0.83 8.71
C LEU A 329 2.22 0.77 10.22
N SER A 330 2.31 1.92 10.87
CA SER A 330 2.60 1.98 12.30
C SER A 330 1.48 1.37 13.13
N ILE A 331 0.24 1.69 12.84
CA ILE A 331 -0.94 1.19 13.56
C ILE A 331 -1.07 -0.33 13.45
N LEU A 332 -0.95 -0.88 12.23
CA LEU A 332 -1.27 -2.28 11.99
C LEU A 332 -0.07 -3.22 12.13
N TYR A 333 1.15 -2.75 11.84
CA TYR A 333 2.36 -3.58 11.96
C TYR A 333 3.16 -3.33 13.25
N GLY A 334 2.78 -2.31 14.04
CA GLY A 334 3.62 -1.93 15.17
C GLY A 334 5.05 -1.53 14.76
N TYR A 335 5.19 -1.00 13.55
CA TYR A 335 6.49 -0.70 12.93
C TYR A 335 6.64 0.80 12.69
N PRO A 336 7.77 1.42 13.09
CA PRO A 336 7.98 2.85 12.87
C PRO A 336 8.02 3.16 11.37
N ALA A 337 7.18 4.09 10.93
CA ALA A 337 7.06 4.41 9.52
C ALA A 337 8.21 5.29 9.02
N PRO A 338 8.96 4.88 7.97
CA PRO A 338 9.92 5.75 7.31
C PRO A 338 9.21 6.94 6.66
N ALA A 339 9.68 8.17 6.92
CA ALA A 339 9.02 9.36 6.39
C ALA A 339 9.20 9.53 4.88
N THR A 340 10.36 9.14 4.35
CA THR A 340 10.74 9.34 2.95
C THR A 340 10.16 8.29 2.01
N VAL A 341 9.79 7.11 2.52
CA VAL A 341 9.37 5.96 1.73
C VAL A 341 8.05 5.38 2.22
N SER A 342 7.15 5.05 1.31
CA SER A 342 5.93 4.30 1.59
C SER A 342 6.18 2.80 1.46
N LEU A 343 6.27 2.07 2.59
CA LEU A 343 6.49 0.62 2.57
C LEU A 343 5.32 -0.16 1.94
N MET A 344 4.12 0.40 1.87
CA MET A 344 3.00 -0.22 1.13
C MET A 344 3.33 -0.49 -0.34
N LYS A 345 4.23 0.32 -0.95
CA LYS A 345 4.69 0.14 -2.33
C LYS A 345 5.72 -0.98 -2.50
N TYR A 346 6.13 -1.62 -1.42
CA TYR A 346 7.08 -2.72 -1.39
C TYR A 346 6.45 -3.98 -0.79
N PRO A 347 5.56 -4.67 -1.55
CA PRO A 347 4.80 -5.82 -1.02
C PRO A 347 5.68 -6.94 -0.46
N LYS A 348 6.87 -7.16 -1.04
CA LYS A 348 7.86 -8.13 -0.53
C LYS A 348 8.30 -7.78 0.90
N LYS A 349 8.62 -6.51 1.16
CA LYS A 349 9.08 -6.05 2.47
C LYS A 349 7.94 -6.09 3.50
N THR A 350 6.73 -5.65 3.13
CA THR A 350 5.58 -5.74 4.03
C THR A 350 5.16 -7.18 4.31
N ALA A 351 5.31 -8.11 3.36
CA ALA A 351 5.05 -9.53 3.58
C ALA A 351 6.05 -10.18 4.55
N ALA A 352 7.28 -9.64 4.68
CA ALA A 352 8.28 -10.09 5.63
C ALA A 352 8.10 -9.52 7.05
N LEU A 353 7.17 -8.57 7.25
CA LEU A 353 6.84 -8.01 8.56
C LEU A 353 5.70 -8.81 9.21
N THR A 354 5.80 -9.05 10.51
CA THR A 354 4.67 -9.52 11.31
C THR A 354 3.74 -8.35 11.64
N SER A 355 2.42 -8.55 11.57
CA SER A 355 1.43 -7.53 11.89
C SER A 355 0.52 -7.92 13.05
N MET A 356 -0.04 -6.92 13.74
CA MET A 356 -1.02 -7.12 14.80
C MET A 356 -2.27 -7.88 14.31
N PRO A 357 -2.88 -7.57 13.14
CA PRO A 357 -3.99 -8.36 12.61
C PRO A 357 -3.66 -9.83 12.36
N GLN A 358 -2.43 -10.15 11.86
CA GLN A 358 -2.00 -11.54 11.70
C GLN A 358 -1.96 -12.29 13.04
N LEU A 359 -1.41 -11.66 14.09
CA LEU A 359 -1.35 -12.25 15.43
C LEU A 359 -2.75 -12.43 16.03
N LEU A 360 -3.65 -11.46 15.86
CA LEU A 360 -5.05 -11.58 16.26
C LEU A 360 -5.77 -12.71 15.50
N LYS A 361 -5.54 -12.84 14.20
CA LYS A 361 -6.10 -13.93 13.39
C LYS A 361 -5.62 -15.30 13.86
N GLN A 362 -4.31 -15.44 14.14
CA GLN A 362 -3.74 -16.65 14.71
C GLN A 362 -4.35 -17.00 16.07
N ALA A 363 -4.67 -15.98 16.88
CA ALA A 363 -5.35 -16.13 18.16
C ALA A 363 -6.89 -16.30 18.03
N GLY A 364 -7.43 -16.36 16.81
CA GLY A 364 -8.81 -16.70 16.50
C GLY A 364 -9.78 -15.53 16.38
N TRP A 365 -9.32 -14.35 15.98
CA TRP A 365 -10.16 -13.25 15.54
C TRP A 365 -10.44 -13.33 14.03
N ASP A 366 -11.66 -13.04 13.61
CA ASP A 366 -11.99 -12.73 12.21
C ASP A 366 -11.57 -11.28 11.89
N LEU A 367 -11.18 -11.03 10.64
CA LEU A 367 -10.66 -9.73 10.22
C LEU A 367 -11.56 -9.10 9.14
N GLN A 368 -11.99 -7.86 9.37
CA GLN A 368 -12.78 -7.06 8.42
C GLN A 368 -12.19 -5.65 8.31
N TYR A 369 -12.09 -5.13 7.09
CA TYR A 369 -11.61 -3.77 6.82
C TYR A 369 -12.67 -2.97 6.09
N TYR A 370 -12.91 -1.74 6.52
CA TYR A 370 -13.90 -0.82 5.96
C TYR A 370 -13.21 0.48 5.58
N TYR A 371 -13.27 0.82 4.31
CA TYR A 371 -12.73 2.07 3.77
C TYR A 371 -13.68 2.62 2.71
N GLY A 372 -14.03 3.91 2.79
CA GLY A 372 -14.93 4.53 1.82
C GLY A 372 -14.30 4.81 0.45
N GLY A 373 -12.98 4.72 0.34
CA GLY A 373 -12.21 5.02 -0.85
C GLY A 373 -11.72 3.79 -1.61
N ASP A 374 -10.83 4.04 -2.58
CA ASP A 374 -10.22 3.05 -3.46
C ASP A 374 -9.10 2.29 -2.72
N ALA A 375 -9.32 1.02 -2.39
CA ALA A 375 -8.36 0.18 -1.68
C ALA A 375 -7.11 -0.18 -2.53
N ASP A 376 -7.10 0.10 -3.82
CA ASP A 376 -5.92 -0.08 -4.67
C ASP A 376 -4.94 1.10 -4.59
N PHE A 377 -5.37 2.22 -3.97
CA PHE A 377 -4.51 3.37 -3.79
C PHE A 377 -3.25 3.01 -2.98
N THR A 378 -2.08 3.37 -3.51
CA THR A 378 -0.77 3.15 -2.86
C THR A 378 -0.48 1.67 -2.50
N ASN A 379 -0.99 0.69 -3.26
CA ASN A 379 -0.85 -0.76 -2.97
C ASN A 379 -1.54 -1.21 -1.65
N MET A 380 -2.52 -0.47 -1.14
CA MET A 380 -3.17 -0.77 0.14
C MET A 380 -3.83 -2.15 0.13
N ARG A 381 -4.41 -2.60 -1.00
CA ARG A 381 -5.01 -3.94 -1.12
C ARG A 381 -4.02 -5.06 -0.79
N SER A 382 -2.83 -5.06 -1.40
CA SER A 382 -1.81 -6.08 -1.11
C SER A 382 -1.33 -6.00 0.34
N PHE A 383 -1.20 -4.79 0.87
CA PHE A 383 -0.85 -4.52 2.26
C PHE A 383 -1.87 -5.13 3.24
N LEU A 384 -3.18 -4.99 2.97
CA LEU A 384 -4.26 -5.55 3.80
C LEU A 384 -4.38 -7.07 3.64
N ILE A 385 -4.32 -7.57 2.41
CA ILE A 385 -4.39 -9.02 2.13
C ILE A 385 -3.24 -9.77 2.80
N ASN A 386 -2.02 -9.24 2.76
CA ASN A 386 -0.87 -9.83 3.44
C ASN A 386 -1.06 -9.93 4.96
N GLN A 387 -1.88 -9.07 5.56
CA GLN A 387 -2.24 -9.13 6.98
C GLN A 387 -3.39 -10.09 7.29
N GLY A 388 -4.05 -10.62 6.26
CA GLY A 388 -5.14 -11.58 6.38
C GLY A 388 -6.54 -10.99 6.26
N PHE A 389 -6.71 -9.72 5.92
CA PHE A 389 -8.01 -9.13 5.61
C PHE A 389 -8.48 -9.62 4.24
N LEU A 390 -9.48 -10.51 4.22
CA LEU A 390 -10.15 -10.96 3.00
C LEU A 390 -11.47 -10.22 2.76
N GLN A 391 -12.07 -9.71 3.83
CA GLN A 391 -13.28 -8.91 3.76
C GLN A 391 -12.89 -7.43 3.81
N ILE A 392 -12.73 -6.84 2.63
CA ILE A 392 -12.41 -5.42 2.45
C ILE A 392 -13.64 -4.79 1.80
N VAL A 393 -14.28 -3.87 2.52
CA VAL A 393 -15.35 -3.01 1.98
C VAL A 393 -14.69 -1.73 1.49
N GLU A 394 -14.91 -1.39 0.23
CA GLU A 394 -14.28 -0.26 -0.44
C GLU A 394 -15.28 0.51 -1.32
N ASP A 395 -14.85 1.54 -2.03
CA ASP A 395 -15.73 2.42 -2.80
C ASP A 395 -16.57 1.67 -3.85
N VAL A 396 -16.03 0.60 -4.47
CA VAL A 396 -16.76 -0.20 -5.47
C VAL A 396 -17.95 -0.98 -4.89
N ASP A 397 -18.01 -1.18 -3.57
CA ASP A 397 -19.14 -1.81 -2.89
C ASP A 397 -20.34 -0.86 -2.68
N PHE A 398 -20.20 0.40 -3.09
CA PHE A 398 -21.23 1.41 -3.00
C PHE A 398 -21.67 1.88 -4.39
N PRO A 399 -22.94 2.28 -4.57
CA PRO A 399 -23.40 2.88 -5.82
C PRO A 399 -22.54 4.08 -6.24
N VAL A 400 -22.28 4.22 -7.54
CA VAL A 400 -21.47 5.34 -8.09
C VAL A 400 -22.03 6.70 -7.67
N SER A 401 -23.36 6.84 -7.58
CA SER A 401 -24.03 8.07 -7.13
C SER A 401 -23.73 8.46 -5.68
N GLN A 402 -23.20 7.56 -4.87
CA GLN A 402 -22.82 7.81 -3.48
C GLN A 402 -21.34 8.19 -3.32
N ARG A 403 -20.51 8.02 -4.36
CA ARG A 403 -19.10 8.39 -4.38
C ARG A 403 -18.95 9.87 -4.72
N ILE A 404 -19.19 10.73 -3.73
CA ILE A 404 -19.28 12.19 -3.94
C ILE A 404 -17.92 12.89 -4.05
N SER A 405 -16.83 12.22 -3.72
CA SER A 405 -15.47 12.77 -3.82
C SER A 405 -14.53 11.78 -4.50
N LYS A 406 -13.34 12.24 -4.88
CA LYS A 406 -12.26 11.37 -5.37
C LYS A 406 -11.77 10.35 -4.32
N TRP A 407 -12.12 10.56 -3.06
CA TRP A 407 -11.80 9.68 -1.94
C TRP A 407 -12.96 8.72 -1.59
N GLY A 408 -13.96 8.62 -2.48
CA GLY A 408 -15.04 7.65 -2.40
C GLY A 408 -16.30 8.17 -1.71
N VAL A 409 -16.87 7.34 -0.83
CA VAL A 409 -18.14 7.63 -0.16
C VAL A 409 -17.94 8.38 1.16
N PRO A 410 -18.90 9.26 1.55
CA PRO A 410 -18.87 9.94 2.84
C PRO A 410 -18.93 8.98 4.03
N ASP A 411 -18.32 9.37 5.15
CA ASP A 411 -18.22 8.54 6.36
C ASP A 411 -19.56 8.02 6.89
N HIS A 412 -20.66 8.79 6.77
CA HIS A 412 -21.97 8.31 7.22
C HIS A 412 -22.43 7.05 6.46
N LEU A 413 -22.14 6.95 5.16
CA LEU A 413 -22.47 5.76 4.34
C LEU A 413 -21.56 4.58 4.71
N LEU A 414 -20.28 4.83 4.96
CA LEU A 414 -19.35 3.83 5.47
C LEU A 414 -19.86 3.26 6.80
N PHE A 415 -20.18 4.12 7.76
CA PHE A 415 -20.74 3.67 9.06
C PHE A 415 -22.11 3.02 8.94
N GLN A 416 -22.96 3.41 8.00
CA GLN A 416 -24.21 2.70 7.69
C GLN A 416 -23.95 1.25 7.24
N ARG A 417 -22.92 1.04 6.40
CA ARG A 417 -22.50 -0.30 6.00
C ARG A 417 -22.00 -1.10 7.20
N VAL A 418 -21.16 -0.54 8.05
CA VAL A 418 -20.68 -1.19 9.28
C VAL A 418 -21.86 -1.55 10.19
N LYS A 419 -22.85 -0.66 10.40
CA LYS A 419 -24.06 -0.92 11.20
C LYS A 419 -24.91 -2.04 10.60
N LYS A 420 -25.02 -2.12 9.28
CA LYS A 420 -25.72 -3.20 8.57
C LYS A 420 -25.04 -4.54 8.83
N ASP A 421 -23.73 -4.60 8.65
CA ASP A 421 -22.95 -5.83 8.83
C ASP A 421 -22.91 -6.26 10.30
N LEU A 422 -22.87 -5.31 11.24
CA LEU A 422 -23.01 -5.56 12.68
C LEU A 422 -24.30 -6.29 13.03
N ARG A 423 -25.45 -5.88 12.46
CA ARG A 423 -26.76 -6.51 12.70
C ARG A 423 -26.85 -7.92 12.12
N GLN A 424 -26.10 -8.20 11.06
CA GLN A 424 -26.07 -9.51 10.38
C GLN A 424 -25.10 -10.49 11.03
N THR A 425 -24.14 -10.00 11.82
CA THR A 425 -23.14 -10.82 12.49
C THR A 425 -23.78 -11.64 13.60
N LYS A 426 -23.82 -12.97 13.41
CA LYS A 426 -24.37 -13.94 14.40
C LYS A 426 -23.29 -14.86 14.98
N THR A 427 -22.01 -14.60 14.70
CA THR A 427 -20.91 -15.46 15.16
C THR A 427 -20.54 -15.18 16.61
N SER A 428 -20.09 -16.20 17.31
CA SER A 428 -19.42 -16.09 18.62
C SER A 428 -17.93 -15.79 18.50
N THR A 429 -17.36 -15.94 17.30
CA THR A 429 -15.96 -15.62 17.01
C THR A 429 -15.76 -14.12 17.18
N PRO A 430 -14.75 -13.67 17.95
CA PRO A 430 -14.44 -12.25 18.06
C PRO A 430 -13.93 -11.71 16.72
N ILE A 431 -14.22 -10.44 16.46
CA ILE A 431 -13.90 -9.82 15.18
C ILE A 431 -13.05 -8.56 15.41
N LEU A 432 -11.98 -8.40 14.63
CA LEU A 432 -11.33 -7.11 14.44
C LEU A 432 -11.96 -6.41 13.23
N ARG A 433 -12.63 -5.29 13.47
CA ARG A 433 -13.12 -4.37 12.44
C ARG A 433 -12.26 -3.12 12.42
N VAL A 434 -11.49 -2.94 11.35
CA VAL A 434 -10.77 -1.68 11.10
C VAL A 434 -11.66 -0.80 10.23
N ILE A 435 -11.93 0.41 10.68
CA ILE A 435 -12.81 1.38 10.00
C ILE A 435 -11.99 2.64 9.77
N GLN A 436 -11.61 2.89 8.51
CA GLN A 436 -10.82 4.05 8.11
C GLN A 436 -11.74 5.11 7.53
N THR A 437 -11.82 6.28 8.18
CA THR A 437 -12.59 7.43 7.70
C THR A 437 -11.83 8.15 6.56
N SER A 438 -12.54 8.96 5.77
CA SER A 438 -11.93 9.69 4.66
C SER A 438 -12.52 11.09 4.43
N SER A 439 -13.63 11.43 5.08
CA SER A 439 -14.37 12.67 4.78
C SER A 439 -13.67 13.94 5.26
N SER A 440 -12.74 13.83 6.20
CA SER A 440 -11.88 14.92 6.66
C SER A 440 -10.64 15.15 5.79
N HIS A 441 -10.59 14.53 4.59
CA HIS A 441 -9.57 14.75 3.56
C HIS A 441 -10.01 15.81 2.54
N GLU A 442 -9.04 16.51 1.92
CA GLU A 442 -9.30 17.41 0.78
C GLU A 442 -10.09 16.72 -0.34
N PRO A 443 -11.09 17.35 -0.91
CA PRO A 443 -11.47 18.77 -0.89
C PRO A 443 -12.45 19.18 0.25
N PHE A 444 -12.67 18.35 1.29
CA PHE A 444 -13.55 18.60 2.44
C PHE A 444 -15.03 18.77 2.07
N ASP A 445 -15.46 18.12 1.01
CA ASP A 445 -16.86 18.11 0.56
C ASP A 445 -17.64 17.05 1.35
N VAL A 446 -18.51 17.52 2.26
CA VAL A 446 -19.33 16.65 3.11
C VAL A 446 -20.80 17.07 3.03
N PRO A 447 -21.77 16.13 3.11
CA PRO A 447 -23.19 16.43 3.07
C PRO A 447 -23.71 16.92 4.44
N PHE A 448 -23.04 17.93 4.99
CA PHE A 448 -23.27 18.41 6.35
C PHE A 448 -22.79 19.85 6.46
N TYR A 449 -23.55 20.70 7.14
CA TYR A 449 -23.18 22.09 7.36
C TYR A 449 -23.50 22.51 8.80
N ARG A 450 -22.47 22.62 9.61
CA ARG A 450 -22.54 23.07 11.01
C ARG A 450 -21.61 24.22 11.31
N LEU A 451 -20.46 24.28 10.65
CA LEU A 451 -19.43 25.30 10.83
C LEU A 451 -19.17 26.04 9.51
N ASN A 452 -18.87 27.33 9.60
CA ASN A 452 -18.59 28.16 8.42
C ASN A 452 -17.27 27.79 7.74
N ASP A 453 -16.25 27.41 8.51
CA ASP A 453 -14.98 26.93 7.98
C ASP A 453 -15.17 25.53 7.39
N LYS A 454 -14.87 25.37 6.10
CA LYS A 454 -15.08 24.13 5.35
C LYS A 454 -14.26 22.97 5.90
N VAL A 455 -13.00 23.24 6.29
CA VAL A 455 -12.08 22.24 6.82
C VAL A 455 -12.58 21.75 8.17
N LEU A 456 -12.81 22.67 9.10
CA LEU A 456 -13.33 22.34 10.44
C LEU A 456 -14.71 21.69 10.38
N ASN A 457 -15.54 22.07 9.40
CA ASN A 457 -16.84 21.44 9.17
C ASN A 457 -16.73 19.97 8.76
N ALA A 458 -15.75 19.61 7.93
CA ALA A 458 -15.50 18.22 7.55
C ALA A 458 -15.06 17.36 8.74
N PHE A 459 -14.22 17.88 9.62
CA PHE A 459 -13.86 17.22 10.88
C PHE A 459 -15.07 17.06 11.82
N ALA A 460 -15.90 18.11 11.94
CA ALA A 460 -17.12 18.06 12.74
C ALA A 460 -18.14 17.04 12.18
N TYR A 461 -18.17 16.86 10.88
CA TYR A 461 -18.98 15.84 10.23
C TYR A 461 -18.48 14.43 10.59
N THR A 462 -17.19 14.13 10.48
CA THR A 462 -16.62 12.83 10.86
C THR A 462 -16.86 12.53 12.34
N ASP A 463 -16.66 13.50 13.26
CA ASP A 463 -16.99 13.37 14.69
C ASP A 463 -18.47 12.98 14.92
N SER A 464 -19.37 13.60 14.14
CA SER A 464 -20.81 13.30 14.17
C SER A 464 -21.11 11.86 13.71
N CYS A 465 -20.45 11.39 12.63
CA CYS A 465 -20.61 10.04 12.10
C CYS A 465 -20.12 8.98 13.08
N VAL A 466 -18.97 9.19 13.69
CA VAL A 466 -18.39 8.33 14.75
C VAL A 466 -19.33 8.28 15.96
N THR A 467 -19.80 9.43 16.42
CA THR A 467 -20.72 9.51 17.57
C THR A 467 -22.02 8.77 17.31
N ASP A 468 -22.59 8.90 16.11
CA ASP A 468 -23.83 8.19 15.72
C ASP A 468 -23.61 6.68 15.60
N PHE A 469 -22.45 6.24 15.11
CA PHE A 469 -22.09 4.83 15.12
C PHE A 469 -21.98 4.29 16.54
N LEU A 470 -21.28 4.99 17.43
CA LEU A 470 -21.10 4.56 18.83
C LEU A 470 -22.44 4.53 19.62
N LYS A 471 -23.36 5.46 19.36
CA LYS A 471 -24.73 5.39 19.92
C LYS A 471 -25.44 4.11 19.49
N CYS A 472 -25.35 3.76 18.20
CA CYS A 472 -25.93 2.53 17.67
C CYS A 472 -25.28 1.28 18.29
N LEU A 473 -23.95 1.24 18.40
CA LEU A 473 -23.21 0.13 18.99
C LEU A 473 -23.56 -0.01 20.49
N ARG A 474 -23.64 1.10 21.23
CA ARG A 474 -24.01 1.14 22.65
C ARG A 474 -25.40 0.55 22.91
N SER A 475 -26.33 0.71 21.97
CA SER A 475 -27.68 0.16 22.02
C SER A 475 -27.76 -1.29 21.52
N SER A 476 -26.68 -1.89 21.10
CA SER A 476 -26.64 -3.25 20.57
C SER A 476 -26.25 -4.28 21.65
N PRO A 477 -26.64 -5.57 21.50
CA PRO A 477 -26.19 -6.63 22.40
C PRO A 477 -24.67 -6.83 22.41
N GLN A 478 -23.95 -6.38 21.35
CA GLN A 478 -22.51 -6.52 21.22
C GLN A 478 -21.74 -5.52 22.09
N TRP A 479 -22.38 -4.45 22.59
CA TRP A 479 -21.71 -3.40 23.35
C TRP A 479 -20.85 -3.94 24.50
N ASN A 480 -21.39 -4.82 25.32
CA ASN A 480 -20.71 -5.32 26.53
C ASN A 480 -19.41 -6.11 26.23
N ARG A 481 -19.27 -6.59 24.99
CA ARG A 481 -18.07 -7.28 24.52
C ARG A 481 -17.24 -6.45 23.54
N SER A 482 -17.57 -5.20 23.32
CA SER A 482 -16.90 -4.33 22.36
C SER A 482 -15.77 -3.54 23.01
N LEU A 483 -14.58 -3.59 22.40
CA LEU A 483 -13.48 -2.67 22.60
C LEU A 483 -13.42 -1.74 21.39
N VAL A 484 -13.61 -0.46 21.59
CA VAL A 484 -13.51 0.56 20.54
C VAL A 484 -12.25 1.37 20.75
N ILE A 485 -11.38 1.40 19.76
CA ILE A 485 -10.12 2.15 19.74
C ILE A 485 -10.22 3.21 18.65
N LEU A 486 -10.06 4.47 19.05
CA LEU A 486 -10.07 5.59 18.12
C LEU A 486 -8.72 6.27 18.15
N LEU A 487 -8.10 6.45 16.99
CA LEU A 487 -6.86 7.20 16.83
C LEU A 487 -6.74 7.73 15.39
N PRO A 488 -6.07 8.86 15.16
CA PRO A 488 -5.74 9.34 13.83
C PRO A 488 -4.62 8.52 13.17
N ASP A 489 -4.59 8.57 11.84
CA ASP A 489 -3.43 8.14 11.04
C ASP A 489 -2.28 9.17 11.09
N HIS A 490 -2.60 10.46 11.04
CA HIS A 490 -1.65 11.58 11.17
C HIS A 490 -2.41 12.89 11.41
N LEU A 491 -1.70 14.01 11.65
CA LEU A 491 -2.25 15.36 11.51
C LEU A 491 -2.20 15.77 10.03
N GLY A 492 -3.35 16.20 9.50
CA GLY A 492 -3.50 16.59 8.09
C GLY A 492 -3.55 18.08 7.86
N ALA A 493 -4.65 18.56 7.29
CA ALA A 493 -4.80 19.91 6.74
C ALA A 493 -5.01 21.02 7.76
N TRP A 494 -5.16 20.72 9.05
CA TRP A 494 -5.39 21.76 10.06
C TRP A 494 -4.59 21.49 11.35
N PRO A 495 -3.92 22.52 11.92
CA PRO A 495 -3.68 23.84 11.33
C PRO A 495 -2.68 23.81 10.16
N LEU A 496 -2.90 24.68 9.15
CA LEU A 496 -2.08 24.70 7.91
C LEU A 496 -0.64 25.19 8.13
N ASP A 497 -0.43 26.07 9.09
CA ASP A 497 0.82 26.77 9.36
C ASP A 497 1.66 26.12 10.48
N ILE A 498 1.32 24.89 10.89
CA ILE A 498 2.08 24.18 11.93
C ILE A 498 3.48 23.79 11.42
N ASP A 499 4.51 24.13 12.19
CA ASP A 499 5.89 23.77 11.87
C ASP A 499 6.08 22.25 11.83
N ASN A 500 6.69 21.76 10.74
CA ASN A 500 6.94 20.34 10.53
C ASN A 500 7.90 19.71 11.57
N PHE A 501 8.74 20.52 12.22
CA PHE A 501 9.61 20.08 13.31
C PHE A 501 8.97 20.22 14.69
N SER A 502 7.79 20.83 14.79
CA SER A 502 7.08 20.96 16.07
C SER A 502 6.61 19.60 16.61
N PHE A 503 6.79 19.36 17.91
CA PHE A 503 6.21 18.20 18.60
C PHE A 503 4.67 18.16 18.45
N ALA A 504 4.02 19.31 18.46
CA ALA A 504 2.56 19.42 18.30
C ALA A 504 2.07 18.90 16.94
N ARG A 505 2.89 18.93 15.90
CA ARG A 505 2.58 18.38 14.57
C ARG A 505 2.27 16.89 14.60
N TYR A 506 2.86 16.15 15.53
CA TYR A 506 2.73 14.70 15.63
C TYR A 506 1.88 14.27 16.81
N HIS A 507 1.44 15.19 17.67
CA HIS A 507 0.59 14.91 18.81
C HIS A 507 -0.84 14.59 18.37
N ILE A 508 -1.26 13.36 18.57
CA ILE A 508 -2.57 12.83 18.17
C ILE A 508 -3.30 12.21 19.36
N PRO A 509 -4.64 12.28 19.40
CA PRO A 509 -5.40 11.62 20.45
C PRO A 509 -5.46 10.10 20.21
N MET A 510 -5.43 9.31 21.29
CA MET A 510 -5.87 7.92 21.26
C MET A 510 -6.86 7.70 22.39
N ILE A 511 -8.03 7.11 22.07
CA ILE A 511 -9.11 6.86 23.04
C ILE A 511 -9.55 5.41 22.92
N TRP A 512 -9.62 4.68 24.04
CA TRP A 512 -10.18 3.36 24.12
C TRP A 512 -11.49 3.42 24.91
N THR A 513 -12.58 2.89 24.37
CA THR A 513 -13.91 2.88 24.98
C THR A 513 -14.66 1.57 24.66
N GLY A 514 -15.89 1.45 25.09
CA GLY A 514 -16.71 0.26 24.85
C GLY A 514 -17.04 -0.47 26.14
N GLY A 515 -18.00 -1.37 26.08
CA GLY A 515 -18.42 -2.13 27.26
C GLY A 515 -17.38 -3.12 27.80
N ALA A 516 -16.36 -3.43 27.00
CA ALA A 516 -15.21 -4.23 27.43
C ALA A 516 -14.18 -3.42 28.25
N VAL A 517 -14.28 -2.09 28.30
CA VAL A 517 -13.40 -1.24 29.11
C VAL A 517 -13.95 -1.11 30.52
N ARG A 518 -13.12 -1.39 31.53
CA ARG A 518 -13.57 -1.47 32.95
C ARG A 518 -13.96 -0.10 33.53
N GLN A 519 -13.11 0.89 33.31
CA GLN A 519 -13.30 2.24 33.85
C GLN A 519 -12.53 3.29 33.06
N PRO A 520 -12.98 4.56 33.10
CA PRO A 520 -12.22 5.67 32.54
C PRO A 520 -10.85 5.81 33.21
N GLN A 521 -9.84 6.14 32.40
CA GLN A 521 -8.48 6.36 32.87
C GLN A 521 -7.75 7.34 31.96
N LYS A 522 -6.90 8.18 32.52
CA LYS A 522 -5.91 8.94 31.78
C LYS A 522 -4.56 8.21 31.82
N VAL A 523 -3.94 7.98 30.66
CA VAL A 523 -2.63 7.37 30.52
C VAL A 523 -1.67 8.42 30.02
N ASP A 524 -0.71 8.80 30.83
CA ASP A 524 0.28 9.85 30.52
C ASP A 524 1.61 9.29 30.00
N THR A 525 1.64 8.02 29.62
CA THR A 525 2.80 7.35 29.02
C THR A 525 3.11 7.94 27.64
N PHE A 526 4.39 8.29 27.42
CA PHE A 526 4.86 8.74 26.10
C PHE A 526 5.00 7.56 25.15
N ALA A 527 4.34 7.63 24.03
CA ALA A 527 4.28 6.55 23.03
C ALA A 527 4.02 7.08 21.62
N SER A 528 4.27 6.24 20.64
CA SER A 528 3.96 6.50 19.23
C SER A 528 2.96 5.47 18.69
N GLN A 529 2.43 5.71 17.49
CA GLN A 529 1.42 4.86 16.86
C GLN A 529 1.80 3.37 16.80
N GLN A 530 3.08 3.04 16.57
CA GLN A 530 3.50 1.63 16.55
C GLN A 530 3.29 0.93 17.90
N ASP A 531 3.20 1.65 19.00
CA ASP A 531 3.05 1.09 20.35
C ASP A 531 1.62 0.60 20.64
N LEU A 532 0.64 1.00 19.81
CA LEU A 532 -0.71 0.44 19.87
C LEU A 532 -0.71 -1.08 19.73
N ALA A 533 0.09 -1.62 18.80
CA ALA A 533 0.06 -3.05 18.48
C ALA A 533 0.47 -3.92 19.69
N ALA A 534 1.61 -3.64 20.33
CA ALA A 534 2.04 -4.35 21.51
C ALA A 534 1.08 -4.13 22.70
N THR A 535 0.59 -2.90 22.88
CA THR A 535 -0.34 -2.56 23.96
C THR A 535 -1.67 -3.31 23.84
N LEU A 536 -2.24 -3.39 22.63
CA LEU A 536 -3.47 -4.15 22.39
C LEU A 536 -3.24 -5.65 22.60
N LEU A 537 -2.19 -6.22 22.00
CA LEU A 537 -1.89 -7.64 22.13
C LEU A 537 -1.58 -8.03 23.60
N GLY A 538 -0.77 -7.22 24.30
CA GLY A 538 -0.49 -7.39 25.73
C GLY A 538 -1.76 -7.36 26.57
N SER A 539 -2.67 -6.41 26.29
CA SER A 539 -3.97 -6.31 26.96
C SER A 539 -4.87 -7.54 26.77
N LEU A 540 -4.66 -8.28 25.67
CA LEU A 540 -5.38 -9.52 25.34
C LEU A 540 -4.63 -10.78 25.76
N GLY A 541 -3.46 -10.66 26.40
CA GLY A 541 -2.60 -11.79 26.74
C GLY A 541 -1.96 -12.50 25.55
N ILE A 542 -1.81 -11.81 24.43
CA ILE A 542 -1.22 -12.35 23.20
C ILE A 542 0.26 -11.92 23.14
N ALA A 543 1.16 -12.89 22.91
CA ALA A 543 2.59 -12.62 22.77
C ALA A 543 2.86 -11.71 21.57
N HIS A 544 3.70 -10.69 21.76
CA HIS A 544 4.00 -9.66 20.78
C HIS A 544 5.51 -9.44 20.55
N VAL A 545 6.35 -10.37 20.98
CA VAL A 545 7.81 -10.33 20.77
C VAL A 545 8.21 -10.21 19.28
N ALA A 546 7.35 -10.66 18.37
CA ALA A 546 7.55 -10.52 16.92
C ALA A 546 7.40 -9.07 16.40
N LEU A 547 7.08 -8.11 17.26
CA LEU A 547 6.94 -6.68 16.97
C LEU A 547 8.07 -5.89 17.65
N PRO A 548 9.33 -5.95 17.15
CA PRO A 548 10.52 -5.52 17.89
C PRO A 548 10.58 -4.01 18.20
N PHE A 549 9.80 -3.18 17.49
CA PHE A 549 9.77 -1.74 17.70
C PHE A 549 8.52 -1.27 18.48
N SER A 550 7.56 -2.15 18.72
CA SER A 550 6.31 -1.83 19.41
C SER A 550 6.44 -2.12 20.91
N LYS A 551 6.06 -1.14 21.74
CA LYS A 551 6.18 -1.20 23.20
C LYS A 551 4.80 -1.25 23.84
N ASP A 552 4.60 -2.08 24.86
CA ASP A 552 3.36 -2.09 25.62
C ASP A 552 3.32 -0.89 26.60
N MET A 553 2.39 0.04 26.36
CA MET A 553 2.22 1.25 27.17
C MET A 553 1.74 0.98 28.61
N PHE A 554 1.13 -0.18 28.84
CA PHE A 554 0.66 -0.58 30.17
C PHE A 554 1.72 -1.36 30.96
N ASN A 555 2.80 -1.80 30.32
CA ASN A 555 3.90 -2.44 31.01
C ASN A 555 4.84 -1.38 31.61
N PRO A 556 4.92 -1.20 32.93
CA PRO A 556 5.77 -0.19 33.56
C PRO A 556 7.27 -0.47 33.39
N ALA A 557 7.64 -1.71 33.03
CA ALA A 557 9.01 -2.09 32.75
C ALA A 557 9.43 -1.76 31.30
N ALA A 558 8.48 -1.53 30.39
CA ALA A 558 8.76 -1.14 29.02
C ALA A 558 9.34 0.29 28.95
N PRO A 559 10.20 0.59 27.98
CA PRO A 559 10.66 1.96 27.78
C PRO A 559 9.54 2.86 27.25
N HIS A 560 9.40 4.05 27.82
CA HIS A 560 8.35 5.00 27.47
C HIS A 560 8.93 6.23 26.78
N PHE A 561 8.88 6.25 25.46
CA PHE A 561 9.28 7.37 24.61
C PHE A 561 8.43 7.43 23.35
N ALA A 562 8.30 8.60 22.76
CA ALA A 562 7.73 8.82 21.45
C ALA A 562 8.83 9.10 20.42
N PHE A 563 8.69 8.47 19.23
CA PHE A 563 9.57 8.69 18.07
C PHE A 563 8.71 8.95 16.84
N PHE A 564 9.11 9.93 16.04
CA PHE A 564 8.46 10.23 14.76
C PHE A 564 9.48 10.71 13.73
N MET A 565 9.15 10.54 12.45
CA MET A 565 10.01 10.96 11.34
C MET A 565 9.29 11.95 10.42
N MET A 566 10.06 12.90 9.94
CA MET A 566 9.74 13.80 8.84
C MET A 566 10.74 13.61 7.69
N ASN A 567 10.47 14.16 6.51
CA ASN A 567 11.33 13.95 5.33
C ASN A 567 12.81 14.25 5.57
N ASP A 568 13.08 15.30 6.34
CA ASP A 568 14.43 15.81 6.55
C ASP A 568 14.90 15.68 8.01
N GLY A 569 14.22 14.88 8.83
CA GLY A 569 14.56 14.79 10.24
C GLY A 569 13.77 13.77 11.04
N PHE A 570 13.94 13.85 12.37
CA PHE A 570 13.20 13.06 13.34
C PHE A 570 12.87 13.86 14.59
N GLY A 571 11.92 13.36 15.37
CA GLY A 571 11.69 13.75 16.76
C GLY A 571 11.80 12.54 17.69
N LEU A 572 12.40 12.72 18.85
CA LEU A 572 12.48 11.74 19.94
C LEU A 572 12.23 12.45 21.27
N MET A 573 11.33 11.91 22.09
CA MET A 573 10.96 12.54 23.35
C MET A 573 10.42 11.57 24.39
N ASP A 574 10.58 11.94 25.65
CA ASP A 574 9.91 11.35 26.81
C ASP A 574 9.33 12.45 27.73
N ALA A 575 9.00 12.10 28.98
CA ALA A 575 8.43 13.04 29.94
C ALA A 575 9.38 14.19 30.35
N HIS A 576 10.69 14.04 30.17
CA HIS A 576 11.71 14.94 30.71
C HIS A 576 12.56 15.61 29.63
N HIS A 577 12.70 14.96 28.49
CA HIS A 577 13.61 15.39 27.43
C HIS A 577 12.95 15.19 26.06
N GLY A 578 13.29 16.05 25.13
CA GLY A 578 12.85 15.91 23.75
C GLY A 578 13.71 16.72 22.80
N VAL A 579 13.89 16.20 21.60
CA VAL A 579 14.56 16.89 20.50
C VAL A 579 13.81 16.66 19.19
N THR A 580 13.81 17.66 18.32
CA THR A 580 13.61 17.49 16.89
C THR A 580 14.90 17.89 16.19
N TYR A 581 15.33 17.07 15.22
CA TYR A 581 16.62 17.22 14.58
C TYR A 581 16.47 17.25 13.06
N ASP A 582 17.10 18.25 12.42
CA ASP A 582 17.14 18.43 10.98
C ASP A 582 18.43 17.81 10.41
N PHE A 583 18.29 16.80 9.53
CA PHE A 583 19.40 16.11 8.89
C PHE A 583 20.14 16.99 7.86
N LYS A 584 19.41 17.89 7.16
CA LYS A 584 20.02 18.77 6.15
C LYS A 584 20.86 19.86 6.79
N ARG A 585 20.32 20.48 7.83
CA ARG A 585 21.00 21.54 8.58
C ARG A 585 21.96 21.02 9.64
N GLN A 586 21.87 19.72 9.96
CA GLN A 586 22.62 19.04 11.01
C GLN A 586 22.51 19.74 12.38
N GLN A 587 21.30 20.19 12.72
CA GLN A 587 21.05 20.94 13.95
C GLN A 587 19.75 20.52 14.64
N ILE A 588 19.71 20.79 15.95
CA ILE A 588 18.49 20.71 16.76
C ILE A 588 17.60 21.90 16.39
N VAL A 589 16.31 21.64 16.10
CA VAL A 589 15.32 22.68 15.79
C VAL A 589 14.53 23.05 17.04
N HIS A 590 13.99 22.05 17.75
CA HIS A 590 13.33 22.23 19.03
C HIS A 590 13.91 21.25 20.04
N ALA A 591 13.99 21.67 21.30
CA ALA A 591 14.42 20.79 22.38
C ALA A 591 13.86 21.25 23.73
N PHE A 592 13.74 20.31 24.66
CA PHE A 592 13.54 20.55 26.07
C PHE A 592 14.33 19.53 26.90
N GLY A 593 14.63 19.87 28.15
CA GLY A 593 15.51 19.06 29.03
C GLY A 593 17.00 19.26 28.73
N ASP A 594 17.84 18.62 29.52
CA ASP A 594 19.30 18.81 29.52
C ASP A 594 20.09 17.76 28.70
N LYS A 595 19.44 16.64 28.25
CA LYS A 595 20.10 15.53 27.53
C LYS A 595 19.99 15.62 26.01
N GLN A 596 19.98 16.83 25.46
CA GLN A 596 19.69 17.06 24.05
C GLN A 596 20.59 16.26 23.09
N GLN A 597 21.92 16.29 23.32
CA GLN A 597 22.87 15.57 22.46
C GLN A 597 22.72 14.05 22.57
N GLN A 598 22.39 13.52 23.74
CA GLN A 598 22.11 12.10 23.94
C GLN A 598 20.88 11.69 23.12
N TYR A 599 19.81 12.51 23.11
CA TYR A 599 18.60 12.24 22.33
C TYR A 599 18.83 12.37 20.82
N VAL A 600 19.72 13.27 20.39
CA VAL A 600 20.15 13.34 18.97
C VAL A 600 20.85 12.04 18.57
N GLN A 601 21.79 11.53 19.38
CA GLN A 601 22.48 10.27 19.05
C GLN A 601 21.52 9.08 19.07
N ALA A 602 20.63 9.01 20.05
CA ALA A 602 19.61 7.98 20.16
C ALA A 602 18.65 7.98 18.97
N GLY A 603 18.15 9.15 18.56
CA GLY A 603 17.26 9.28 17.41
C GLY A 603 17.94 8.96 16.06
N LYS A 604 19.21 9.35 15.90
CA LYS A 604 20.02 8.93 14.74
C LYS A 604 20.20 7.42 14.68
N ALA A 605 20.54 6.79 15.82
CA ALA A 605 20.68 5.34 15.93
C ALA A 605 19.36 4.62 15.60
N TYR A 606 18.24 5.12 16.14
CA TYR A 606 16.92 4.53 15.90
C TYR A 606 16.51 4.64 14.43
N THR A 607 16.72 5.81 13.80
CA THR A 607 16.50 6.02 12.36
C THR A 607 17.32 5.03 11.53
N GLN A 608 18.63 4.96 11.75
CA GLN A 608 19.50 4.05 11.02
C GLN A 608 19.09 2.58 11.19
N THR A 609 18.72 2.18 12.41
CA THR A 609 18.29 0.80 12.71
C THR A 609 17.00 0.43 11.97
N ILE A 610 16.02 1.35 11.87
CA ILE A 610 14.79 1.13 11.08
C ILE A 610 15.15 0.86 9.62
N PHE A 611 16.00 1.67 9.01
CA PHE A 611 16.37 1.53 7.61
C PHE A 611 17.22 0.28 7.34
N ASN A 612 18.13 -0.10 8.26
CA ASN A 612 18.89 -1.34 8.19
C ASN A 612 17.95 -2.57 8.29
N ASP A 613 16.97 -2.56 9.20
CA ASP A 613 15.98 -3.63 9.33
C ASP A 613 15.14 -3.77 8.05
N ILE A 614 14.67 -2.65 7.48
CA ILE A 614 13.96 -2.66 6.19
C ILE A 614 14.84 -3.20 5.07
N ALA A 615 16.12 -2.85 5.03
CA ALA A 615 17.05 -3.31 4.00
C ALA A 615 17.18 -4.84 3.99
N THR A 616 17.23 -5.47 5.16
CA THR A 616 17.43 -6.93 5.32
C THR A 616 16.17 -7.75 5.04
N ARG A 617 14.99 -7.14 4.99
CA ARG A 617 13.71 -7.80 4.68
C ARG A 617 13.52 -7.95 3.14
#